data_fd6ba13b00de7bd6cfc8d0f1ec372a93
#
_entry.id   fd6ba13b00de7bd6cfc8d0f1ec372a93
#
_cell.length_a   1.000
_cell.length_b   1.000
_cell.length_c   1.000
_cell.angle_alpha   90.00
_cell.angle_beta   90.00
_cell.angle_gamma   90.00
#
_symmetry.space_group_name_H-M   'P 1'
#
loop_
_entity.id
_entity.type
_entity.pdbx_description
1 polymer ?
#
loop_
_entity_poly.entity_id
_entity_poly.type
_entity_poly.pdbx_seq_one_letter_code
_entity_poly.pdbx_strand_id
1 'polypeptide(L)'
;MTSLPSPAPRPSRRRVLSLAGLGVLGLALAGCAEEDSLAQQANSGDRKGYIAGDGTVSEYPAAERGQPVQFSGTLFDGTTVSAEDLRGRPALLNFWYAGCAPCRVEAPDLRELAERFDGQAAFYGVNLRDEQATAEAFERTFEIPYPSFEDKDGGVLMALSAYVPPQAVPTTLVLDAQGRVAARILGVADRSVLETLLEDTVAEAA
;
A
#
# COMPACT_ATOMS: atom_id res chain seq x y z
N MET A 1 63.53 -63.89 10.13
CA MET A 1 63.62 -62.43 10.26
C MET A 1 62.20 -61.83 9.93
N THR A 2 61.39 -61.67 10.91
CA THR A 2 59.99 -61.24 10.77
C THR A 2 59.87 -59.86 11.37
N SER A 3 59.72 -58.86 10.49
CA SER A 3 59.53 -57.46 10.91
C SER A 3 58.10 -57.19 11.32
N LEU A 4 57.90 -56.71 12.55
CA LEU A 4 56.62 -56.25 13.07
C LEU A 4 56.24 -54.89 12.52
N PRO A 5 54.95 -54.62 12.20
CA PRO A 5 54.52 -53.31 11.73
C PRO A 5 54.40 -52.31 12.90
N SER A 6 54.81 -51.06 12.60
CA SER A 6 54.77 -49.91 13.53
C SER A 6 53.32 -49.42 13.75
N PRO A 7 52.94 -49.00 14.95
CA PRO A 7 51.58 -48.56 15.24
C PRO A 7 51.35 -47.13 14.72
N ALA A 8 50.16 -46.90 14.13
CA ALA A 8 49.69 -45.63 13.64
C ALA A 8 49.47 -44.59 14.77
N PRO A 9 49.71 -43.28 14.53
CA PRO A 9 49.54 -42.24 15.55
C PRO A 9 48.04 -41.97 15.84
N ARG A 10 47.69 -41.95 17.11
CA ARG A 10 46.34 -41.62 17.62
C ARG A 10 46.10 -40.11 17.47
N PRO A 11 44.93 -39.66 16.93
CA PRO A 11 44.60 -38.24 16.84
C PRO A 11 44.41 -37.62 18.24
N SER A 12 45.05 -36.48 18.45
CA SER A 12 45.00 -35.78 19.76
C SER A 12 43.62 -35.13 19.96
N ARG A 13 43.07 -35.22 21.16
CA ARG A 13 41.79 -34.66 21.58
C ARG A 13 41.62 -33.14 21.34
N ARG A 14 42.69 -32.43 21.07
CA ARG A 14 42.70 -30.99 20.80
C ARG A 14 42.25 -30.60 19.35
N ARG A 15 42.30 -31.53 18.39
CA ARG A 15 41.89 -31.28 17.00
C ARG A 15 40.39 -31.46 16.76
N VAL A 16 39.66 -32.13 17.64
CA VAL A 16 38.22 -32.38 17.51
C VAL A 16 37.39 -31.16 17.96
N LEU A 17 37.90 -30.34 18.88
CA LEU A 17 37.21 -29.17 19.40
C LEU A 17 37.27 -27.97 18.48
N SER A 18 38.16 -27.90 17.49
CA SER A 18 38.29 -26.79 16.58
C SER A 18 37.35 -26.86 15.36
N LEU A 19 36.75 -28.02 15.08
CA LEU A 19 35.81 -28.21 13.97
C LEU A 19 34.33 -28.01 14.36
N ALA A 20 34.01 -28.07 15.64
CA ALA A 20 32.66 -27.85 16.15
C ALA A 20 32.31 -26.35 16.28
N GLY A 21 33.31 -25.45 16.34
CA GLY A 21 33.10 -24.01 16.48
C GLY A 21 32.75 -23.26 15.18
N LEU A 22 33.10 -23.81 14.00
CA LEU A 22 32.78 -23.13 12.72
C LEU A 22 31.39 -23.46 12.18
N GLY A 23 30.74 -24.51 12.66
CA GLY A 23 29.40 -24.92 12.18
C GLY A 23 28.24 -24.13 12.79
N VAL A 24 28.44 -23.48 13.93
CA VAL A 24 27.36 -22.76 14.65
C VAL A 24 27.28 -21.28 14.26
N LEU A 25 28.35 -20.69 13.70
CA LEU A 25 28.35 -19.29 13.25
C LEU A 25 27.74 -19.10 11.86
N GLY A 26 27.51 -20.17 11.11
CA GLY A 26 26.97 -20.12 9.75
C GLY A 26 25.43 -20.14 9.67
N LEU A 27 24.71 -20.48 10.75
CA LEU A 27 23.24 -20.54 10.74
C LEU A 27 22.52 -19.27 11.24
N ALA A 28 23.24 -18.26 11.71
CA ALA A 28 22.64 -17.05 12.27
C ALA A 28 22.43 -15.92 11.24
N LEU A 29 22.81 -16.11 9.96
CA LEU A 29 22.68 -15.09 8.90
C LEU A 29 21.61 -15.42 7.84
N ALA A 30 20.80 -16.48 8.05
CA ALA A 30 19.68 -16.82 7.17
C ALA A 30 18.35 -16.28 7.70
N GLY A 31 18.36 -15.15 8.43
CA GLY A 31 17.18 -14.50 8.95
C GLY A 31 16.93 -13.19 8.25
N CYS A 32 15.77 -13.07 7.58
CA CYS A 32 15.13 -11.85 7.08
C CYS A 32 15.78 -11.15 5.88
N ALA A 33 15.71 -11.78 4.72
CA ALA A 33 15.44 -11.05 3.51
C ALA A 33 13.97 -11.31 3.13
N GLU A 34 13.03 -10.71 3.84
CA GLU A 34 11.76 -10.36 3.21
C GLU A 34 12.12 -9.33 2.15
N GLU A 35 12.25 -9.81 0.94
CA GLU A 35 12.50 -8.96 -0.21
C GLU A 35 11.28 -8.05 -0.35
N ASP A 36 11.45 -6.76 -0.06
CA ASP A 36 10.44 -5.73 -0.25
C ASP A 36 9.98 -5.76 -1.71
N SER A 37 8.79 -6.30 -1.95
CA SER A 37 8.22 -6.48 -3.30
C SER A 37 8.11 -5.15 -4.04
N LEU A 38 7.92 -4.04 -3.33
CA LEU A 38 7.87 -2.70 -3.89
C LEU A 38 9.26 -2.24 -4.37
N ALA A 39 10.32 -2.51 -3.59
CA ALA A 39 11.69 -2.20 -3.98
C ALA A 39 12.13 -3.02 -5.20
N GLN A 40 11.73 -4.29 -5.29
CA GLN A 40 11.99 -5.12 -6.48
C GLN A 40 11.28 -4.58 -7.71
N GLN A 41 10.00 -4.21 -7.61
CA GLN A 41 9.26 -3.62 -8.71
C GLN A 41 9.85 -2.26 -9.14
N ALA A 42 10.28 -1.42 -8.19
CA ALA A 42 10.94 -0.16 -8.50
C ALA A 42 12.25 -0.35 -9.29
N ASN A 43 12.99 -1.44 -9.01
CA ASN A 43 14.25 -1.77 -9.65
C ASN A 43 14.11 -2.65 -10.90
N SER A 44 12.93 -3.15 -11.25
CA SER A 44 12.71 -4.07 -12.38
C SER A 44 12.99 -3.45 -13.74
N GLY A 45 13.03 -2.11 -13.82
CA GLY A 45 13.28 -1.39 -15.08
C GLY A 45 12.12 -1.51 -16.08
N ASP A 46 10.99 -2.11 -15.71
CA ASP A 46 9.81 -2.12 -16.53
C ASP A 46 9.22 -0.71 -16.56
N ARG A 47 9.12 -0.12 -17.73
CA ARG A 47 8.71 1.27 -17.92
C ARG A 47 7.21 1.51 -17.73
N LYS A 48 6.53 0.75 -16.86
CA LYS A 48 5.09 0.92 -16.57
C LYS A 48 4.77 2.30 -15.97
N GLY A 49 5.78 2.90 -15.33
CA GLY A 49 5.60 4.19 -14.66
C GLY A 49 4.84 4.12 -13.33
N TYR A 50 4.53 2.92 -12.83
CA TYR A 50 3.94 2.71 -11.49
C TYR A 50 4.51 1.46 -10.83
N ILE A 51 4.41 1.40 -9.52
CA ILE A 51 4.69 0.22 -8.71
C ILE A 51 3.33 -0.35 -8.32
N ALA A 52 2.99 -1.53 -8.86
CA ALA A 52 1.79 -2.23 -8.42
C ALA A 52 2.07 -2.81 -7.02
N GLY A 53 1.30 -2.40 -6.02
CA GLY A 53 1.34 -3.04 -4.72
C GLY A 53 0.86 -4.49 -4.79
N ASP A 54 1.04 -5.20 -3.70
CA ASP A 54 0.68 -6.63 -3.55
C ASP A 54 -0.66 -6.85 -2.85
N GLY A 55 -1.42 -5.79 -2.58
CA GLY A 55 -2.66 -5.82 -1.83
C GLY A 55 -2.44 -5.74 -0.31
N THR A 56 -1.23 -5.41 0.15
CA THR A 56 -0.94 -5.27 1.58
C THR A 56 -1.87 -4.28 2.25
N VAL A 57 -2.56 -4.74 3.28
CA VAL A 57 -3.44 -3.94 4.13
C VAL A 57 -2.72 -3.54 5.40
N SER A 58 -2.83 -2.27 5.77
CA SER A 58 -2.39 -1.74 7.06
C SER A 58 -3.57 -1.08 7.73
N GLU A 59 -3.96 -1.59 8.89
CA GLU A 59 -5.01 -1.01 9.71
C GLU A 59 -4.38 -0.25 10.88
N TYR A 60 -4.98 0.86 11.25
CA TYR A 60 -4.54 1.70 12.35
C TYR A 60 -5.65 1.75 13.41
N PRO A 61 -5.49 1.04 14.54
CA PRO A 61 -6.43 1.10 15.65
C PRO A 61 -6.70 2.54 16.07
N ALA A 62 -7.94 2.88 16.44
CA ALA A 62 -8.34 4.27 16.72
C ALA A 62 -7.43 5.03 17.71
N ALA A 63 -6.83 4.29 18.69
CA ALA A 63 -5.90 4.86 19.68
C ALA A 63 -4.49 5.12 19.10
N GLU A 64 -4.14 4.52 17.95
CA GLU A 64 -2.81 4.59 17.34
C GLU A 64 -2.81 5.43 16.04
N ARG A 65 -3.97 5.89 15.57
CA ARG A 65 -4.08 6.75 14.40
C ARG A 65 -3.33 8.05 14.62
N GLY A 66 -2.63 8.50 13.57
CA GLY A 66 -1.94 9.78 13.55
C GLY A 66 -2.89 10.99 13.69
N GLN A 67 -2.35 12.17 13.49
CA GLN A 67 -3.16 13.38 13.44
C GLN A 67 -4.06 13.39 12.20
N PRO A 68 -5.20 14.13 12.21
CA PRO A 68 -6.01 14.36 11.02
C PRO A 68 -5.13 14.85 9.86
N VAL A 69 -5.31 14.24 8.69
CA VAL A 69 -4.58 14.63 7.49
C VAL A 69 -4.91 16.07 7.10
N GLN A 70 -3.96 16.73 6.46
CA GLN A 70 -4.11 18.11 6.00
C GLN A 70 -3.69 18.16 4.53
N PHE A 71 -4.61 18.54 3.66
CA PHE A 71 -4.35 18.81 2.26
C PHE A 71 -5.44 19.73 1.69
N SER A 72 -5.19 20.31 0.55
CA SER A 72 -6.18 20.98 -0.28
C SER A 72 -5.86 20.64 -1.73
N GLY A 73 -6.86 20.33 -2.52
CA GLY A 73 -6.75 20.00 -3.93
C GLY A 73 -7.92 20.53 -4.73
N THR A 74 -7.77 20.56 -6.04
CA THR A 74 -8.82 20.98 -6.98
C THR A 74 -9.37 19.74 -7.69
N LEU A 75 -10.68 19.62 -7.76
CA LEU A 75 -11.36 18.58 -8.51
C LEU A 75 -11.34 18.93 -10.01
N PHE A 76 -11.60 17.95 -10.89
CA PHE A 76 -11.68 18.19 -12.34
C PHE A 76 -12.74 19.20 -12.76
N ASP A 77 -13.77 19.45 -11.93
CA ASP A 77 -14.76 20.49 -12.18
C ASP A 77 -14.34 21.91 -11.71
N GLY A 78 -13.11 22.04 -11.18
CA GLY A 78 -12.56 23.30 -10.66
C GLY A 78 -12.91 23.59 -9.20
N THR A 79 -13.71 22.74 -8.54
CA THR A 79 -14.04 22.90 -7.11
C THR A 79 -12.81 22.61 -6.25
N THR A 80 -12.51 23.49 -5.29
CA THR A 80 -11.45 23.23 -4.30
C THR A 80 -12.05 22.51 -3.10
N VAL A 81 -11.41 21.40 -2.71
CA VAL A 81 -11.80 20.60 -1.54
C VAL A 81 -10.58 20.45 -0.63
N SER A 82 -10.76 20.66 0.64
CA SER A 82 -9.75 20.48 1.68
C SER A 82 -10.02 19.20 2.50
N ALA A 83 -9.00 18.74 3.22
CA ALA A 83 -9.17 17.64 4.15
C ALA A 83 -10.17 17.93 5.27
N GLU A 84 -10.44 19.20 5.57
CA GLU A 84 -11.44 19.62 6.57
C GLU A 84 -12.86 19.37 6.08
N ASP A 85 -13.09 19.53 4.78
CA ASP A 85 -14.41 19.30 4.16
C ASP A 85 -14.81 17.82 4.15
N LEU A 86 -13.83 16.91 4.33
CA LEU A 86 -14.06 15.46 4.43
C LEU A 86 -14.42 15.00 5.86
N ARG A 87 -14.33 15.88 6.86
CA ARG A 87 -14.61 15.51 8.26
C ARG A 87 -16.10 15.39 8.53
N GLY A 88 -16.45 14.70 9.62
CA GLY A 88 -17.83 14.45 10.04
C GLY A 88 -18.39 13.12 9.56
N ARG A 89 -17.76 12.47 8.60
CA ARG A 89 -18.04 11.10 8.15
C ARG A 89 -16.77 10.46 7.61
N PRO A 90 -16.70 9.12 7.57
CA PRO A 90 -15.58 8.42 6.92
C PRO A 90 -15.39 8.86 5.48
N ALA A 91 -14.14 8.80 5.00
CA ALA A 91 -13.83 9.10 3.60
C ALA A 91 -12.84 8.08 3.02
N LEU A 92 -13.00 7.77 1.74
CA LEU A 92 -12.09 6.95 0.96
C LEU A 92 -11.37 7.84 -0.06
N LEU A 93 -10.05 7.71 -0.11
CA LEU A 93 -9.21 8.32 -1.13
C LEU A 93 -8.52 7.22 -1.93
N ASN A 94 -8.81 7.12 -3.24
CA ASN A 94 -8.18 6.17 -4.14
C ASN A 94 -7.23 6.90 -5.09
N PHE A 95 -5.93 6.55 -5.04
CA PHE A 95 -4.88 7.12 -5.88
C PHE A 95 -4.77 6.32 -7.17
N TRP A 96 -4.97 6.98 -8.31
CA TRP A 96 -5.13 6.31 -9.59
C TRP A 96 -4.66 7.15 -10.80
N TYR A 97 -4.63 6.52 -11.97
CA TYR A 97 -4.62 7.18 -13.28
C TYR A 97 -5.11 6.20 -14.37
N ALA A 98 -5.57 6.72 -15.51
CA ALA A 98 -6.26 5.93 -16.53
C ALA A 98 -5.42 4.80 -17.18
N GLY A 99 -4.10 5.01 -17.30
CA GLY A 99 -3.17 4.02 -17.86
C GLY A 99 -2.72 2.95 -16.89
N CYS A 100 -3.15 3.01 -15.62
CA CYS A 100 -2.81 2.04 -14.58
C CYS A 100 -3.67 0.78 -14.72
N ALA A 101 -3.09 -0.34 -15.14
CA ALA A 101 -3.83 -1.58 -15.33
C ALA A 101 -4.53 -2.09 -14.06
N PRO A 102 -3.88 -2.16 -12.88
CA PRO A 102 -4.55 -2.58 -11.65
C PRO A 102 -5.67 -1.61 -11.20
N CYS A 103 -5.56 -0.30 -11.46
CA CYS A 103 -6.65 0.64 -11.15
C CYS A 103 -7.91 0.33 -11.98
N ARG A 104 -7.75 -0.15 -13.21
CA ARG A 104 -8.86 -0.60 -14.05
C ARG A 104 -9.51 -1.88 -13.54
N VAL A 105 -8.77 -2.71 -12.84
CA VAL A 105 -9.28 -3.95 -12.24
C VAL A 105 -10.18 -3.63 -11.05
N GLU A 106 -9.80 -2.70 -10.18
CA GLU A 106 -10.57 -2.37 -8.96
C GLU A 106 -11.72 -1.37 -9.19
N ALA A 107 -11.70 -0.63 -10.32
CA ALA A 107 -12.69 0.43 -10.59
C ALA A 107 -14.16 -0.01 -10.48
N PRO A 108 -14.59 -1.20 -10.99
CA PRO A 108 -15.95 -1.69 -10.81
C PRO A 108 -16.33 -1.91 -9.33
N ASP A 109 -15.41 -2.45 -8.53
CA ASP A 109 -15.64 -2.70 -7.10
C ASP A 109 -15.74 -1.38 -6.32
N LEU A 110 -14.89 -0.40 -6.64
CA LEU A 110 -14.97 0.94 -6.04
C LEU A 110 -16.28 1.64 -6.38
N ARG A 111 -16.79 1.51 -7.61
CA ARG A 111 -18.10 2.03 -7.99
C ARG A 111 -19.20 1.43 -7.10
N GLU A 112 -19.25 0.09 -7.02
CA GLU A 112 -20.30 -0.59 -6.25
C GLU A 112 -20.23 -0.26 -4.76
N LEU A 113 -19.00 -0.12 -4.20
CA LEU A 113 -18.84 0.31 -2.82
C LEU A 113 -19.27 1.76 -2.60
N ALA A 114 -18.96 2.66 -3.54
CA ALA A 114 -19.41 4.05 -3.46
C ALA A 114 -20.94 4.17 -3.46
N GLU A 115 -21.62 3.38 -4.31
CA GLU A 115 -23.09 3.30 -4.34
C GLU A 115 -23.64 2.72 -3.02
N ARG A 116 -23.04 1.65 -2.49
CA ARG A 116 -23.47 1.01 -1.24
C ARG A 116 -23.33 1.91 -0.02
N PHE A 117 -22.23 2.68 0.05
CA PHE A 117 -21.96 3.58 1.19
C PHE A 117 -22.42 5.02 0.94
N ASP A 118 -23.28 5.26 -0.05
CA ASP A 118 -23.81 6.59 -0.31
C ASP A 118 -24.45 7.18 0.95
N GLY A 119 -24.13 8.44 1.25
CA GLY A 119 -24.54 9.13 2.47
C GLY A 119 -23.82 8.69 3.76
N GLN A 120 -23.13 7.55 3.79
CA GLN A 120 -22.42 7.01 4.96
C GLN A 120 -20.91 7.35 4.93
N ALA A 121 -20.28 7.22 3.77
CA ALA A 121 -18.88 7.57 3.56
C ALA A 121 -18.73 8.43 2.30
N ALA A 122 -17.73 9.32 2.29
CA ALA A 122 -17.37 10.09 1.11
C ALA A 122 -16.31 9.32 0.28
N PHE A 123 -16.43 9.36 -1.05
CA PHE A 123 -15.44 8.76 -1.94
C PHE A 123 -14.82 9.84 -2.81
N TYR A 124 -13.51 9.79 -2.98
CA TYR A 124 -12.74 10.65 -3.87
C TYR A 124 -11.65 9.87 -4.57
N GLY A 125 -11.50 10.10 -5.88
CA GLY A 125 -10.29 9.76 -6.59
C GLY A 125 -9.20 10.81 -6.35
N VAL A 126 -7.94 10.42 -6.46
CA VAL A 126 -6.79 11.33 -6.55
C VAL A 126 -6.04 10.94 -7.81
N ASN A 127 -6.27 11.68 -8.89
CA ASN A 127 -5.66 11.38 -10.19
C ASN A 127 -4.29 12.05 -10.28
N LEU A 128 -3.26 11.22 -10.46
CA LEU A 128 -1.87 11.64 -10.36
C LEU A 128 -1.24 12.09 -11.68
N ARG A 129 -1.90 11.88 -12.85
CA ARG A 129 -1.17 12.00 -14.13
C ARG A 129 -1.97 12.49 -15.31
N ASP A 130 -3.27 12.24 -15.33
CA ASP A 130 -4.06 12.42 -16.53
C ASP A 130 -4.48 13.87 -16.73
N GLU A 131 -4.59 14.27 -17.98
CA GLU A 131 -5.36 15.43 -18.35
C GLU A 131 -6.86 15.15 -18.12
N GLN A 132 -7.63 16.18 -17.80
CA GLN A 132 -9.06 16.10 -17.47
C GLN A 132 -9.84 15.19 -18.44
N ALA A 133 -9.69 15.37 -19.75
CA ALA A 133 -10.43 14.57 -20.73
C ALA A 133 -10.15 13.08 -20.65
N THR A 134 -8.92 12.69 -20.29
CA THR A 134 -8.51 11.29 -20.11
C THR A 134 -9.09 10.71 -18.82
N ALA A 135 -9.00 11.45 -17.72
CA ALA A 135 -9.59 11.06 -16.43
C ALA A 135 -11.10 10.88 -16.54
N GLU A 136 -11.82 11.88 -17.12
CA GLU A 136 -13.25 11.78 -17.33
C GLU A 136 -13.67 10.64 -18.26
N ALA A 137 -12.85 10.30 -19.27
CA ALA A 137 -13.12 9.16 -20.13
C ALA A 137 -13.03 7.82 -19.36
N PHE A 138 -12.08 7.72 -18.43
CA PHE A 138 -11.99 6.57 -17.53
C PHE A 138 -13.21 6.53 -16.61
N GLU A 139 -13.53 7.60 -15.91
CA GLU A 139 -14.67 7.70 -15.00
C GLU A 139 -15.99 7.33 -15.69
N ARG A 140 -16.21 7.83 -16.90
CA ARG A 140 -17.39 7.42 -17.72
C ARG A 140 -17.36 5.94 -18.09
N THR A 141 -16.19 5.39 -18.42
CA THR A 141 -16.05 3.98 -18.85
C THR A 141 -16.37 3.02 -17.73
N PHE A 142 -15.97 3.36 -16.51
CA PHE A 142 -16.18 2.55 -15.31
C PHE A 142 -17.38 3.00 -14.48
N GLU A 143 -18.12 4.02 -14.97
CA GLU A 143 -19.31 4.57 -14.30
C GLU A 143 -19.01 5.01 -12.86
N ILE A 144 -17.85 5.65 -12.64
CA ILE A 144 -17.42 6.12 -11.31
C ILE A 144 -18.36 7.23 -10.83
N PRO A 145 -19.04 7.08 -9.67
CA PRO A 145 -20.07 8.04 -9.23
C PRO A 145 -19.53 9.16 -8.33
N TYR A 146 -18.22 9.18 -8.07
CA TYR A 146 -17.58 10.14 -7.16
C TYR A 146 -16.53 11.00 -7.87
N PRO A 147 -16.26 12.22 -7.37
CA PRO A 147 -15.32 13.13 -8.00
C PRO A 147 -13.86 12.73 -7.75
N SER A 148 -12.97 13.21 -8.63
CA SER A 148 -11.53 13.06 -8.47
C SER A 148 -10.82 14.40 -8.39
N PHE A 149 -9.78 14.47 -7.55
CA PHE A 149 -8.79 15.54 -7.54
C PHE A 149 -7.89 15.44 -8.79
N GLU A 150 -7.61 16.57 -9.41
CA GLU A 150 -6.55 16.72 -10.40
C GLU A 150 -5.23 16.97 -9.64
N ASP A 151 -4.46 15.92 -9.38
CA ASP A 151 -3.24 15.99 -8.56
C ASP A 151 -1.96 15.74 -9.37
N LYS A 152 -1.89 16.27 -10.58
CA LYS A 152 -0.70 16.14 -11.44
C LYS A 152 0.54 16.79 -10.84
N ASP A 153 0.36 17.87 -10.08
CA ASP A 153 1.41 18.57 -9.38
C ASP A 153 1.81 17.88 -8.07
N GLY A 154 1.06 16.84 -7.65
CA GLY A 154 1.36 16.00 -6.50
C GLY A 154 1.11 16.66 -5.14
N GLY A 155 0.28 17.69 -5.06
CA GLY A 155 0.00 18.42 -3.82
C GLY A 155 -0.67 17.54 -2.76
N VAL A 156 -1.74 16.83 -3.14
CA VAL A 156 -2.46 15.88 -2.27
C VAL A 156 -1.58 14.68 -1.96
N LEU A 157 -0.91 14.10 -2.97
CA LEU A 157 0.01 12.98 -2.80
C LEU A 157 1.14 13.33 -1.82
N MET A 158 1.76 14.50 -1.97
CA MET A 158 2.86 14.94 -1.10
C MET A 158 2.39 15.11 0.35
N ALA A 159 1.22 15.70 0.55
CA ALA A 159 0.64 15.86 1.88
C ALA A 159 0.34 14.52 2.57
N LEU A 160 0.06 13.47 1.79
CA LEU A 160 -0.24 12.12 2.26
C LEU A 160 0.94 11.14 2.12
N SER A 161 2.14 11.63 1.81
CA SER A 161 3.34 10.81 1.53
C SER A 161 3.79 9.90 2.68
N ALA A 162 3.38 10.19 3.91
CA ALA A 162 3.60 9.30 5.06
C ALA A 162 2.84 7.96 4.92
N TYR A 163 1.75 7.94 4.14
CA TYR A 163 0.88 6.78 3.94
C TYR A 163 0.93 6.26 2.50
N VAL A 164 1.13 7.14 1.53
CA VAL A 164 1.10 6.82 0.10
C VAL A 164 2.51 6.94 -0.47
N PRO A 165 3.20 5.83 -0.72
CA PRO A 165 4.52 5.87 -1.35
C PRO A 165 4.40 6.46 -2.76
N PRO A 166 5.32 7.34 -3.18
CA PRO A 166 5.36 7.83 -4.55
C PRO A 166 5.37 6.67 -5.55
N GLN A 167 4.55 6.76 -6.60
CA GLN A 167 4.40 5.75 -7.63
C GLN A 167 3.70 4.42 -7.22
N ALA A 168 3.36 4.21 -5.95
CA ALA A 168 2.55 3.06 -5.52
C ALA A 168 1.08 3.30 -5.93
N VAL A 169 0.68 2.75 -7.07
CA VAL A 169 -0.63 2.96 -7.68
C VAL A 169 -1.20 1.62 -8.16
N PRO A 170 -2.43 1.27 -7.79
CA PRO A 170 -3.32 2.03 -6.92
C PRO A 170 -2.89 2.01 -5.45
N THR A 171 -3.30 3.00 -4.72
CA THR A 171 -3.28 3.00 -3.25
C THR A 171 -4.62 3.53 -2.76
N THR A 172 -5.20 2.86 -1.77
CA THR A 172 -6.46 3.30 -1.17
C THR A 172 -6.25 3.63 0.30
N LEU A 173 -6.71 4.81 0.72
CA LEU A 173 -6.78 5.21 2.12
C LEU A 173 -8.23 5.26 2.56
N VAL A 174 -8.51 4.75 3.76
CA VAL A 174 -9.76 4.97 4.48
C VAL A 174 -9.48 5.93 5.64
N LEU A 175 -10.20 7.03 5.68
CA LEU A 175 -10.13 8.03 6.73
C LEU A 175 -11.33 7.88 7.67
N ASP A 176 -11.11 8.06 8.96
CA ASP A 176 -12.20 8.15 9.94
C ASP A 176 -12.92 9.52 9.88
N ALA A 177 -14.02 9.66 10.62
CA ALA A 177 -14.81 10.88 10.65
C ALA A 177 -14.02 12.11 11.19
N GLN A 178 -12.90 11.90 11.85
CA GLN A 178 -12.00 12.96 12.29
C GLN A 178 -10.96 13.33 11.23
N GLY A 179 -10.91 12.60 10.12
CA GLY A 179 -9.93 12.76 9.03
C GLY A 179 -8.58 12.13 9.33
N ARG A 180 -8.50 11.13 10.22
CA ARG A 180 -7.28 10.36 10.49
C ARG A 180 -7.28 9.10 9.63
N VAL A 181 -6.11 8.65 9.20
CA VAL A 181 -6.01 7.41 8.41
C VAL A 181 -6.34 6.21 9.31
N ALA A 182 -7.43 5.51 8.98
CA ALA A 182 -7.88 4.28 9.63
C ALA A 182 -7.31 3.04 8.96
N ALA A 183 -7.19 3.06 7.62
CA ALA A 183 -6.60 1.96 6.89
C ALA A 183 -5.91 2.44 5.60
N ARG A 184 -4.99 1.61 5.12
CA ARG A 184 -4.29 1.77 3.84
C ARG A 184 -4.21 0.43 3.13
N ILE A 185 -4.47 0.42 1.83
CA ILE A 185 -4.25 -0.73 0.94
C ILE A 185 -3.26 -0.31 -0.15
N LEU A 186 -2.18 -1.06 -0.33
CA LEU A 186 -1.21 -0.87 -1.41
C LEU A 186 -1.46 -1.87 -2.53
N GLY A 187 -1.81 -1.42 -3.72
CA GLY A 187 -2.21 -2.26 -4.84
C GLY A 187 -3.73 -2.40 -4.94
N VAL A 188 -4.19 -3.39 -5.73
CA VAL A 188 -5.62 -3.64 -5.92
C VAL A 188 -6.28 -3.92 -4.58
N ALA A 189 -7.28 -3.14 -4.25
CA ALA A 189 -8.09 -3.35 -3.07
C ALA A 189 -9.03 -4.56 -3.29
N ASP A 190 -8.90 -5.60 -2.45
CA ASP A 190 -9.90 -6.66 -2.40
C ASP A 190 -11.22 -6.04 -1.89
N ARG A 191 -12.30 -6.29 -2.66
CA ARG A 191 -13.61 -5.72 -2.37
C ARG A 191 -14.11 -6.05 -0.97
N SER A 192 -14.00 -7.30 -0.55
CA SER A 192 -14.54 -7.75 0.75
C SER A 192 -13.77 -7.15 1.91
N VAL A 193 -12.46 -7.00 1.76
CA VAL A 193 -11.60 -6.35 2.74
C VAL A 193 -11.95 -4.86 2.84
N LEU A 194 -12.02 -4.16 1.71
CA LEU A 194 -12.34 -2.73 1.69
C LEU A 194 -13.75 -2.45 2.23
N GLU A 195 -14.71 -3.33 1.92
CA GLU A 195 -16.07 -3.26 2.46
C GLU A 195 -16.08 -3.36 3.99
N THR A 196 -15.36 -4.32 4.57
CA THR A 196 -15.24 -4.47 6.03
C THR A 196 -14.59 -3.24 6.66
N LEU A 197 -13.50 -2.73 6.09
CA LEU A 197 -12.84 -1.52 6.59
C LEU A 197 -13.74 -0.30 6.60
N LEU A 198 -14.60 -0.16 5.58
CA LEU A 198 -15.58 0.92 5.51
C LEU A 198 -16.70 0.71 6.54
N GLU A 199 -17.25 -0.52 6.69
CA GLU A 199 -18.26 -0.83 7.68
C GLU A 199 -17.78 -0.52 9.10
N ASP A 200 -16.58 -0.96 9.46
CA ASP A 200 -15.97 -0.72 10.77
C ASP A 200 -15.78 0.79 11.01
N THR A 201 -15.25 1.52 10.02
CA THR A 201 -15.01 2.96 10.15
C THR A 201 -16.32 3.76 10.23
N VAL A 202 -17.37 3.32 9.52
CA VAL A 202 -18.73 3.92 9.62
C VAL A 202 -19.33 3.63 10.99
N ALA A 203 -19.19 2.41 11.50
CA ALA A 203 -19.69 2.05 12.83
C ALA A 203 -18.99 2.84 13.96
N GLU A 204 -17.70 3.16 13.81
CA GLU A 204 -16.98 4.02 14.76
C GLU A 204 -17.47 5.48 14.77
N ALA A 205 -18.09 5.94 13.69
CA ALA A 205 -18.57 7.32 13.54
C ALA A 205 -20.00 7.53 14.05
N ALA A 206 -20.75 6.45 14.29
CA ALA A 206 -22.14 6.45 14.73
C ALA A 206 -22.26 6.70 16.24
#